data_44fdf592cdec850c6df909412c78a1dd
#
_entry.id   44fdf592cdec850c6df909412c78a1dd
#
_cell.length_a   1.000
_cell.length_b   1.000
_cell.length_c   1.000
_cell.angle_alpha   90.00
_cell.angle_beta   90.00
_cell.angle_gamma   90.00
#
_symmetry.space_group_name_H-M   'P 1'
#
loop_
_entity.id
_entity.type
_entity.pdbx_description
1 polymer ?
#
loop_
_entity_poly.entity_id
_entity_poly.type
_entity_poly.pdbx_seq_one_letter_code
_entity_poly.pdbx_strand_id
1 'polypeptide(L)'
;MRNFTDELAKLHQLSGAEYSRHVERIALRKEFHPLDTDSEIYTVGGENSDDYQNLLIAARKAVEFGYRVYMLPNPTETRTPDFILYKKGVYRTYDLKTVYGKASIGDSLLDSVGQCNSILINMTTEYNTRRLAYAIKRYFEVNEKAWEILIFKGRKRIPIKRTLALKPEFFAFFKKAYER
;
A
#
# COMPACT_ATOMS: atom_id res chain seq x y z
N MET A 1 -0.12 4.67 23.14
CA MET A 1 0.16 5.12 21.76
C MET A 1 1.58 4.79 21.28
N ARG A 2 2.66 5.07 22.05
CA ARG A 2 4.05 4.72 21.66
C ARG A 2 4.23 3.24 21.28
N ASN A 3 3.65 2.31 22.03
CA ASN A 3 3.79 0.87 21.77
C ASN A 3 3.16 0.42 20.44
N PHE A 4 2.09 1.07 20.01
CA PHE A 4 1.40 0.77 18.76
C PHE A 4 2.23 1.21 17.51
N THR A 5 2.79 2.41 17.56
CA THR A 5 3.66 2.94 16.49
C THR A 5 4.94 2.11 16.36
N ASP A 6 5.54 1.70 17.47
CA ASP A 6 6.73 0.86 17.49
C ASP A 6 6.46 -0.54 16.88
N GLU A 7 5.27 -1.11 17.12
CA GLU A 7 4.84 -2.36 16.50
C GLU A 7 4.71 -2.20 14.97
N LEU A 8 4.09 -1.11 14.51
CA LEU A 8 3.95 -0.83 13.08
C LEU A 8 5.29 -0.65 12.38
N ALA A 9 6.22 0.09 12.99
CA ALA A 9 7.54 0.35 12.44
C ALA A 9 8.40 -0.92 12.28
N LYS A 10 8.11 -1.98 13.03
CA LYS A 10 8.84 -3.26 12.99
C LYS A 10 8.26 -4.28 12.01
N LEU A 11 7.05 -4.07 11.51
CA LEU A 11 6.36 -5.04 10.65
C LEU A 11 7.15 -5.42 9.40
N HIS A 12 7.90 -4.47 8.81
CA HIS A 12 8.71 -4.75 7.62
C HIS A 12 9.86 -5.74 7.86
N GLN A 13 10.22 -5.98 9.13
CA GLN A 13 11.26 -6.94 9.52
C GLN A 13 10.73 -8.38 9.61
N LEU A 14 9.40 -8.52 9.75
CA LEU A 14 8.72 -9.81 9.89
C LEU A 14 8.37 -10.42 8.52
N SER A 15 8.21 -11.73 8.50
CA SER A 15 7.81 -12.47 7.30
C SER A 15 6.92 -13.66 7.62
N GLY A 16 6.27 -14.24 6.60
CA GLY A 16 5.48 -15.45 6.70
C GLY A 16 4.36 -15.39 7.73
N ALA A 17 4.18 -16.44 8.48
CA ALA A 17 3.10 -16.59 9.47
C ALA A 17 3.24 -15.61 10.65
N GLU A 18 4.44 -15.22 11.02
CA GLU A 18 4.67 -14.26 12.09
C GLU A 18 4.18 -12.88 11.67
N TYR A 19 4.53 -12.41 10.48
CA TYR A 19 4.01 -11.18 9.91
C TYR A 19 2.48 -11.17 9.88
N SER A 20 1.87 -12.23 9.32
CA SER A 20 0.41 -12.31 9.18
C SER A 20 -0.30 -12.22 10.53
N ARG A 21 0.17 -12.92 11.55
CA ARG A 21 -0.39 -12.88 12.91
C ARG A 21 -0.26 -11.49 13.54
N HIS A 22 0.85 -10.80 13.33
CA HIS A 22 1.05 -9.45 13.88
C HIS A 22 0.13 -8.43 13.21
N VAL A 23 0.01 -8.47 11.89
CA VAL A 23 -0.87 -7.55 11.14
C VAL A 23 -2.34 -7.76 11.52
N GLU A 24 -2.80 -9.02 11.58
CA GLU A 24 -4.16 -9.35 12.04
C GLU A 24 -4.42 -8.85 13.46
N ARG A 25 -3.50 -9.10 14.39
CA ARG A 25 -3.63 -8.64 15.78
C ARG A 25 -3.74 -7.12 15.87
N ILE A 26 -2.98 -6.39 15.04
CA ILE A 26 -3.05 -4.92 14.98
C ILE A 26 -4.42 -4.48 14.46
N ALA A 27 -4.91 -5.06 13.36
CA ALA A 27 -6.19 -4.71 12.76
C ALA A 27 -7.39 -4.98 13.70
N LEU A 28 -7.28 -5.97 14.58
CA LEU A 28 -8.34 -6.35 15.54
C LEU A 28 -8.26 -5.59 16.87
N ARG A 29 -7.42 -4.57 17.00
CA ARG A 29 -7.33 -3.76 18.22
C ARG A 29 -8.60 -2.94 18.42
N LYS A 30 -8.99 -2.77 19.68
CA LYS A 30 -10.21 -2.05 20.09
C LYS A 30 -10.19 -0.55 19.73
N GLU A 31 -9.01 0.01 19.51
CA GLU A 31 -8.81 1.40 19.14
C GLU A 31 -9.34 1.72 17.75
N PHE A 32 -9.44 0.71 16.85
CA PHE A 32 -10.03 0.90 15.54
C PHE A 32 -11.55 0.97 15.60
N HIS A 33 -12.10 2.02 15.04
CA HIS A 33 -13.55 2.21 14.89
C HIS A 33 -13.86 2.62 13.44
N PRO A 34 -15.02 2.22 12.90
CA PRO A 34 -15.40 2.61 11.54
C PRO A 34 -15.64 4.11 11.46
N LEU A 35 -15.39 4.68 10.29
CA LEU A 35 -15.79 6.07 10.01
C LEU A 35 -17.32 6.15 9.90
N ASP A 36 -17.90 7.27 10.37
CA ASP A 36 -19.34 7.51 10.28
C ASP A 36 -19.85 7.51 8.82
N THR A 37 -19.01 7.99 7.90
CA THR A 37 -19.34 8.10 6.47
C THR A 37 -19.01 6.85 5.66
N ASP A 38 -18.15 5.96 6.18
CA ASP A 38 -17.58 4.83 5.43
C ASP A 38 -17.39 3.61 6.35
N SER A 39 -18.40 2.78 6.51
CA SER A 39 -18.43 1.66 7.47
C SER A 39 -17.34 0.60 7.26
N GLU A 40 -16.73 0.51 6.08
CA GLU A 40 -15.64 -0.42 5.77
C GLU A 40 -14.24 0.23 5.92
N ILE A 41 -14.17 1.49 6.35
CA ILE A 41 -12.91 2.20 6.65
C ILE A 41 -12.82 2.42 8.14
N TYR A 42 -11.78 1.89 8.76
CA TYR A 42 -11.51 1.96 10.20
C TYR A 42 -10.33 2.90 10.46
N THR A 43 -10.41 3.67 11.53
CA THR A 43 -9.38 4.60 11.98
C THR A 43 -9.17 4.50 13.48
N VAL A 44 -8.01 4.95 13.96
CA VAL A 44 -7.71 5.17 15.38
C VAL A 44 -7.78 6.65 15.78
N GLY A 45 -8.25 7.52 14.86
CA GLY A 45 -8.19 8.97 14.97
C GLY A 45 -6.95 9.56 14.29
N GLY A 46 -6.75 10.86 14.42
CA GLY A 46 -5.63 11.56 13.75
C GLY A 46 -5.99 12.17 12.39
N GLU A 47 -7.25 12.52 12.20
CA GLU A 47 -7.84 13.01 10.96
C GLU A 47 -7.35 14.40 10.52
N ASN A 48 -6.43 14.99 11.25
CA ASN A 48 -5.93 16.36 11.01
C ASN A 48 -4.57 16.40 10.30
N SER A 49 -4.13 15.31 9.68
CA SER A 49 -2.90 15.35 8.88
C SER A 49 -3.16 16.01 7.53
N ASP A 50 -2.20 16.75 7.00
CA ASP A 50 -2.29 17.39 5.68
C ASP A 50 -2.54 16.38 4.55
N ASP A 51 -2.18 15.11 4.75
CA ASP A 51 -2.34 14.01 3.79
C ASP A 51 -3.61 13.18 3.99
N TYR A 52 -4.43 13.49 5.01
CA TYR A 52 -5.61 12.70 5.35
C TYR A 52 -6.59 12.51 4.18
N GLN A 53 -6.83 13.56 3.42
CA GLN A 53 -7.76 13.50 2.28
C GLN A 53 -7.25 12.57 1.18
N ASN A 54 -5.95 12.57 0.93
CA ASN A 54 -5.31 11.67 -0.02
C ASN A 54 -5.43 10.20 0.43
N LEU A 55 -5.19 9.94 1.71
CA LEU A 55 -5.37 8.63 2.32
C LEU A 55 -6.84 8.17 2.22
N LEU A 56 -7.80 9.04 2.54
CA LEU A 56 -9.23 8.72 2.49
C LEU A 56 -9.71 8.40 1.07
N ILE A 57 -9.26 9.14 0.06
CA ILE A 57 -9.57 8.86 -1.34
C ILE A 57 -9.07 7.47 -1.75
N ALA A 58 -7.84 7.13 -1.41
CA ALA A 58 -7.27 5.82 -1.70
C ALA A 58 -7.99 4.69 -0.92
N ALA A 59 -8.36 4.95 0.34
CA ALA A 59 -9.12 4.01 1.17
C ALA A 59 -10.51 3.72 0.57
N ARG A 60 -11.25 4.75 0.15
CA ARG A 60 -12.56 4.59 -0.52
C ARG A 60 -12.44 3.76 -1.79
N LYS A 61 -11.40 4.00 -2.56
CA LYS A 61 -11.13 3.22 -3.77
C LYS A 61 -10.80 1.75 -3.45
N ALA A 62 -10.09 1.48 -2.36
CA ALA A 62 -9.87 0.12 -1.90
C ALA A 62 -11.19 -0.57 -1.51
N VAL A 63 -12.11 0.15 -0.86
CA VAL A 63 -13.45 -0.37 -0.53
C VAL A 63 -14.23 -0.71 -1.80
N GLU A 64 -14.18 0.10 -2.85
CA GLU A 64 -14.79 -0.21 -4.16
C GLU A 64 -14.26 -1.53 -4.76
N PHE A 65 -13.01 -1.87 -4.48
CA PHE A 65 -12.41 -3.15 -4.87
C PHE A 65 -12.67 -4.31 -3.88
N GLY A 66 -13.52 -4.08 -2.88
CA GLY A 66 -13.96 -5.08 -1.90
C GLY A 66 -12.97 -5.33 -0.77
N TYR A 67 -12.15 -4.34 -0.43
CA TYR A 67 -11.32 -4.37 0.78
C TYR A 67 -12.04 -3.74 1.96
N ARG A 68 -11.74 -4.24 3.16
CA ARG A 68 -11.88 -3.48 4.39
C ARG A 68 -10.54 -2.79 4.65
N VAL A 69 -10.60 -1.52 5.07
CA VAL A 69 -9.43 -0.67 5.21
C VAL A 69 -9.24 -0.25 6.65
N TYR A 70 -8.02 -0.38 7.16
CA TYR A 70 -7.61 0.18 8.44
C TYR A 70 -6.57 1.27 8.15
N MET A 71 -6.95 2.52 8.38
CA MET A 71 -6.05 3.66 8.24
C MET A 71 -5.16 3.72 9.48
N LEU A 72 -3.86 3.63 9.27
CA LEU A 72 -2.88 3.58 10.34
C LEU A 72 -2.43 4.98 10.74
N PRO A 73 -2.06 5.20 12.01
CA PRO A 73 -1.47 6.46 12.43
C PRO A 73 -0.13 6.66 11.75
N ASN A 74 0.10 7.85 11.22
CA ASN A 74 1.36 8.22 10.56
C ASN A 74 2.05 9.33 11.37
N PRO A 75 2.81 8.97 12.42
CA PRO A 75 3.55 9.94 13.23
C PRO A 75 4.73 10.49 12.42
N THR A 76 5.01 11.79 12.57
CA THR A 76 6.05 12.50 11.83
C THR A 76 7.47 11.96 12.07
N GLU A 77 7.70 11.31 13.20
CA GLU A 77 9.03 10.84 13.62
C GLU A 77 9.32 9.37 13.27
N THR A 78 8.32 8.60 12.83
CA THR A 78 8.50 7.16 12.61
C THR A 78 7.85 6.74 11.30
N ARG A 79 8.62 6.08 10.43
CA ARG A 79 8.09 5.53 9.18
C ARG A 79 7.23 4.31 9.47
N THR A 80 5.93 4.42 9.22
CA THR A 80 4.95 3.34 9.36
C THR A 80 4.20 3.16 8.04
N PRO A 81 3.63 1.97 7.78
CA PRO A 81 2.71 1.82 6.66
C PRO A 81 1.46 2.70 6.85
N ASP A 82 0.78 3.04 5.77
CA ASP A 82 -0.42 3.88 5.78
C ASP A 82 -1.70 3.08 6.03
N PHE A 83 -1.75 1.84 5.54
CA PHE A 83 -2.93 0.99 5.60
C PHE A 83 -2.64 -0.42 6.03
N ILE A 84 -3.64 -1.05 6.68
CA ILE A 84 -3.87 -2.49 6.57
C ILE A 84 -5.09 -2.67 5.68
N LEU A 85 -4.96 -3.45 4.61
CA LEU A 85 -6.06 -3.89 3.76
C LEU A 85 -6.40 -5.33 4.08
N TYR A 86 -7.70 -5.57 4.29
CA TYR A 86 -8.23 -6.91 4.54
C TYR A 86 -9.14 -7.35 3.39
N LYS A 87 -8.89 -8.53 2.87
CA LYS A 87 -9.75 -9.17 1.87
C LYS A 87 -9.62 -10.69 1.94
N LYS A 88 -10.75 -11.39 1.97
CA LYS A 88 -10.84 -12.86 1.94
C LYS A 88 -9.92 -13.56 2.97
N GLY A 89 -9.93 -13.07 4.21
CA GLY A 89 -9.15 -13.65 5.30
C GLY A 89 -7.68 -13.22 5.37
N VAL A 90 -7.24 -12.35 4.48
CA VAL A 90 -5.83 -11.90 4.43
C VAL A 90 -5.73 -10.43 4.82
N TYR A 91 -4.92 -10.15 5.85
CA TYR A 91 -4.51 -8.81 6.26
C TYR A 91 -3.12 -8.50 5.72
N ARG A 92 -2.92 -7.33 5.12
CA ARG A 92 -1.61 -6.90 4.62
C ARG A 92 -1.43 -5.40 4.76
N THR A 93 -0.23 -4.98 5.16
CA THR A 93 0.13 -3.56 5.22
C THR A 93 0.54 -3.02 3.87
N TYR A 94 0.22 -1.74 3.62
CA TYR A 94 0.62 -1.02 2.42
C TYR A 94 1.07 0.40 2.77
N ASP A 95 2.09 0.85 2.07
CA ASP A 95 2.49 2.25 1.98
C ASP A 95 1.86 2.85 0.72
N LEU A 96 1.20 4.01 0.85
CA LEU A 96 0.51 4.66 -0.26
C LEU A 96 1.46 5.55 -1.07
N LYS A 97 1.43 5.40 -2.37
CA LYS A 97 2.02 6.33 -3.32
C LYS A 97 0.95 6.81 -4.29
N THR A 98 0.63 8.10 -4.23
CA THR A 98 -0.31 8.72 -5.17
C THR A 98 0.47 9.38 -6.29
N VAL A 99 0.12 9.05 -7.53
CA VAL A 99 0.79 9.58 -8.72
C VAL A 99 0.02 10.78 -9.24
N TYR A 100 0.65 11.95 -9.12
CA TYR A 100 0.16 13.22 -9.64
C TYR A 100 1.05 13.66 -10.81
N GLY A 101 0.50 13.70 -12.01
CA GLY A 101 1.20 14.22 -13.19
C GLY A 101 2.47 13.46 -13.57
N LYS A 102 3.52 14.18 -13.94
CA LYS A 102 4.77 13.64 -14.48
C LYS A 102 5.85 13.34 -13.43
N ALA A 103 5.54 13.44 -12.14
CA ALA A 103 6.51 13.21 -11.08
C ALA A 103 7.14 11.81 -11.17
N SER A 104 8.40 11.69 -10.78
CA SER A 104 9.12 10.42 -10.79
C SER A 104 8.54 9.48 -9.72
N ILE A 105 7.80 8.47 -10.14
CA ILE A 105 7.33 7.42 -9.23
C ILE A 105 8.48 6.53 -8.73
N GLY A 106 9.57 6.44 -9.51
CA GLY A 106 10.71 5.58 -9.18
C GLY A 106 11.36 5.94 -7.86
N ASP A 107 11.63 7.22 -7.63
CA ASP A 107 12.23 7.70 -6.39
C ASP A 107 11.29 7.45 -5.20
N SER A 108 9.99 7.73 -5.36
CA SER A 108 8.98 7.47 -4.33
C SER A 108 8.89 5.99 -3.93
N LEU A 109 9.05 5.06 -4.88
CA LEU A 109 9.08 3.64 -4.59
C LEU A 109 10.35 3.24 -3.82
N LEU A 110 11.51 3.79 -4.21
CA LEU A 110 12.78 3.51 -3.52
C LEU A 110 12.78 4.05 -2.09
N ASP A 111 12.17 5.20 -1.85
CA ASP A 111 12.02 5.78 -0.51
C ASP A 111 11.21 4.92 0.46
N SER A 112 10.37 4.01 -0.07
CA SER A 112 9.56 3.09 0.75
C SER A 112 10.33 1.85 1.22
N VAL A 113 11.55 1.63 0.72
CA VAL A 113 12.38 0.49 1.14
C VAL A 113 12.71 0.61 2.63
N GLY A 114 12.42 -0.47 3.39
CA GLY A 114 12.59 -0.48 4.85
C GLY A 114 11.42 0.11 5.65
N GLN A 115 10.38 0.63 4.99
CA GLN A 115 9.16 1.13 5.62
C GLN A 115 8.03 0.10 5.57
N CYS A 116 7.77 -0.43 4.39
CA CYS A 116 6.74 -1.43 4.14
C CYS A 116 7.16 -2.36 3.00
N ASN A 117 6.72 -3.62 3.07
CA ASN A 117 7.05 -4.62 2.05
C ASN A 117 5.98 -4.75 0.96
N SER A 118 4.92 -3.94 1.01
CA SER A 118 3.91 -3.83 -0.03
C SER A 118 3.54 -2.36 -0.24
N ILE A 119 3.33 -1.99 -1.49
CA ILE A 119 2.99 -0.63 -1.89
C ILE A 119 1.64 -0.61 -2.58
N LEU A 120 0.82 0.38 -2.24
CA LEU A 120 -0.37 0.74 -2.97
C LEU A 120 -0.09 1.97 -3.83
N ILE A 121 -0.17 1.84 -5.13
CA ILE A 121 -0.08 2.97 -6.06
C ILE A 121 -1.49 3.39 -6.47
N ASN A 122 -1.88 4.62 -6.14
CA ASN A 122 -3.12 5.22 -6.61
C ASN A 122 -2.82 6.13 -7.81
N MET A 123 -3.25 5.70 -8.99
CA MET A 123 -3.06 6.48 -10.23
C MET A 123 -4.16 7.51 -10.37
N THR A 124 -3.81 8.79 -10.29
CA THR A 124 -4.75 9.90 -10.51
C THR A 124 -4.65 10.48 -11.92
N THR A 125 -3.57 10.18 -12.63
CA THR A 125 -3.31 10.61 -14.00
C THR A 125 -2.74 9.47 -14.82
N GLU A 126 -2.78 9.61 -16.14
CA GLU A 126 -2.05 8.70 -17.03
C GLU A 126 -0.53 8.88 -16.85
N TYR A 127 0.17 7.76 -16.81
CA TYR A 127 1.62 7.71 -16.65
C TYR A 127 2.22 6.80 -17.71
N ASN A 128 3.44 7.10 -18.16
CA ASN A 128 4.11 6.31 -19.18
C ASN A 128 4.32 4.86 -18.70
N THR A 129 3.69 3.92 -19.38
CA THR A 129 3.67 2.49 -19.04
C THR A 129 5.07 1.90 -18.90
N ARG A 130 5.99 2.23 -19.81
CA ARG A 130 7.36 1.70 -19.77
C ARG A 130 8.13 2.22 -18.55
N ARG A 131 8.00 3.52 -18.25
CA ARG A 131 8.64 4.14 -17.08
C ARG A 131 8.10 3.54 -15.78
N LEU A 132 6.79 3.33 -15.70
CA LEU A 132 6.17 2.73 -14.52
C LEU A 132 6.61 1.27 -14.34
N ALA A 133 6.59 0.47 -15.41
CA ALA A 133 7.07 -0.91 -15.36
C ALA A 133 8.54 -1.02 -14.94
N TYR A 134 9.39 -0.13 -15.45
CA TYR A 134 10.80 -0.06 -15.07
C TYR A 134 10.97 0.29 -13.59
N ALA A 135 10.25 1.29 -13.10
CA ALA A 135 10.29 1.70 -11.69
C ALA A 135 9.85 0.55 -10.76
N ILE A 136 8.77 -0.16 -11.11
CA ILE A 136 8.27 -1.32 -10.37
C ILE A 136 9.32 -2.44 -10.34
N LYS A 137 9.89 -2.79 -11.48
CA LYS A 137 10.92 -3.83 -11.57
C LYS A 137 12.12 -3.47 -10.69
N ARG A 138 12.63 -2.24 -10.81
CA ARG A 138 13.77 -1.77 -10.01
C ARG A 138 13.49 -1.79 -8.51
N TYR A 139 12.29 -1.41 -8.08
CA TYR A 139 11.90 -1.50 -6.68
C TYR A 139 12.01 -2.94 -6.16
N PHE A 140 11.54 -3.93 -6.92
CA PHE A 140 11.65 -5.33 -6.53
C PHE A 140 13.08 -5.87 -6.60
N GLU A 141 13.93 -5.35 -7.49
CA GLU A 141 15.35 -5.72 -7.57
C GLU A 141 16.13 -5.27 -6.33
N VAL A 142 15.85 -4.08 -5.80
CA VAL A 142 16.57 -3.52 -4.65
C VAL A 142 15.92 -3.86 -3.30
N ASN A 143 14.68 -4.31 -3.27
CA ASN A 143 13.98 -4.69 -2.05
C ASN A 143 13.62 -6.18 -2.07
N GLU A 144 14.52 -7.00 -1.55
CA GLU A 144 14.31 -8.47 -1.50
C GLU A 144 13.11 -8.90 -0.66
N LYS A 145 12.71 -8.10 0.33
CA LYS A 145 11.55 -8.34 1.19
C LYS A 145 10.24 -7.86 0.57
N ALA A 146 10.28 -7.10 -0.51
CA ALA A 146 9.08 -6.61 -1.17
C ALA A 146 8.21 -7.78 -1.66
N TRP A 147 6.93 -7.72 -1.32
CA TRP A 147 5.95 -8.76 -1.65
C TRP A 147 5.11 -8.41 -2.85
N GLU A 148 4.45 -7.25 -2.82
CA GLU A 148 3.45 -6.84 -3.80
C GLU A 148 3.47 -5.33 -4.02
N ILE A 149 3.24 -4.93 -5.26
CA ILE A 149 2.74 -3.61 -5.59
C ILE A 149 1.32 -3.78 -6.12
N LEU A 150 0.36 -3.11 -5.46
CA LEU A 150 -1.03 -3.07 -5.85
C LEU A 150 -1.31 -1.72 -6.52
N ILE A 151 -1.82 -1.73 -7.77
CA ILE A 151 -2.12 -0.50 -8.50
C ILE A 151 -3.62 -0.34 -8.66
N PHE A 152 -4.13 0.83 -8.29
CA PHE A 152 -5.47 1.29 -8.61
C PHE A 152 -5.41 2.30 -9.76
N LYS A 153 -6.01 1.96 -10.90
CA LYS A 153 -6.10 2.83 -12.07
C LYS A 153 -7.52 2.82 -12.61
N GLY A 154 -8.26 3.91 -12.43
CA GLY A 154 -9.67 3.94 -12.80
C GLY A 154 -10.46 2.80 -12.12
N ARG A 155 -11.09 1.95 -12.91
CA ARG A 155 -11.81 0.76 -12.44
C ARG A 155 -10.95 -0.51 -12.42
N LYS A 156 -9.63 -0.37 -12.57
CA LYS A 156 -8.71 -1.50 -12.59
C LYS A 156 -7.98 -1.65 -11.27
N ARG A 157 -7.84 -2.88 -10.85
CA ARG A 157 -7.00 -3.32 -9.76
C ARG A 157 -5.94 -4.25 -10.32
N ILE A 158 -4.67 -3.85 -10.27
CA ILE A 158 -3.56 -4.58 -10.86
C ILE A 158 -2.59 -5.00 -9.75
N PRO A 159 -2.66 -6.24 -9.26
CA PRO A 159 -1.70 -6.78 -8.28
C PRO A 159 -0.45 -7.27 -9.01
N ILE A 160 0.72 -6.83 -8.55
CA ILE A 160 2.02 -7.23 -9.10
C ILE A 160 2.86 -7.81 -7.97
N LYS A 161 3.07 -9.12 -8.00
CA LYS A 161 3.95 -9.81 -7.06
C LYS A 161 5.40 -9.73 -7.54
N ARG A 162 6.34 -9.75 -6.59
CA ARG A 162 7.78 -9.80 -6.87
C ARG A 162 8.15 -10.87 -7.90
N THR A 163 7.61 -12.08 -7.75
CA THR A 163 7.87 -13.20 -8.66
C THR A 163 7.47 -12.94 -10.09
N LEU A 164 6.44 -12.11 -10.32
CA LEU A 164 6.03 -11.70 -11.67
C LEU A 164 6.91 -10.56 -12.20
N ALA A 165 7.18 -9.55 -11.36
CA ALA A 165 7.94 -8.35 -11.76
C ALA A 165 9.39 -8.68 -12.21
N LEU A 166 9.97 -9.74 -11.69
CA LEU A 166 11.34 -10.16 -12.02
C LEU A 166 11.43 -11.11 -13.23
N LYS A 167 10.28 -11.50 -13.83
CA LYS A 167 10.28 -12.33 -15.04
C LYS A 167 10.64 -11.49 -16.28
N PRO A 168 11.28 -12.11 -17.29
CA PRO A 168 11.56 -11.43 -18.57
C PRO A 168 10.31 -10.90 -19.26
N GLU A 169 9.18 -11.59 -19.13
CA GLU A 169 7.89 -11.24 -19.77
C GLU A 169 7.12 -10.14 -19.04
N PHE A 170 7.63 -9.64 -17.91
CA PHE A 170 6.92 -8.69 -17.06
C PHE A 170 6.41 -7.47 -17.82
N PHE A 171 7.24 -6.87 -18.68
CA PHE A 171 6.83 -5.68 -19.42
C PHE A 171 5.61 -5.93 -20.32
N ALA A 172 5.60 -7.04 -21.04
CA ALA A 172 4.49 -7.38 -21.93
C ALA A 172 3.19 -7.62 -21.13
N PHE A 173 3.30 -8.34 -20.02
CA PHE A 173 2.18 -8.54 -19.10
C PHE A 173 1.67 -7.21 -18.54
N PHE A 174 2.57 -6.37 -18.02
CA PHE A 174 2.23 -5.10 -17.41
C PHE A 174 1.55 -4.16 -18.40
N LYS A 175 2.10 -4.02 -19.60
CA LYS A 175 1.51 -3.22 -20.68
C LYS A 175 0.07 -3.63 -20.96
N LYS A 176 -0.17 -4.92 -21.10
CA LYS A 176 -1.52 -5.46 -21.36
C LYS A 176 -2.49 -5.17 -20.21
N ALA A 177 -2.04 -5.31 -18.95
CA ALA A 177 -2.88 -5.08 -17.78
C ALA A 177 -3.16 -3.58 -17.56
N TYR A 178 -2.17 -2.73 -17.80
CA TYR A 178 -2.23 -1.30 -17.51
C TYR A 178 -2.95 -0.49 -18.60
N GLU A 179 -2.75 -0.78 -19.90
CA GLU A 179 -3.30 -0.02 -21.02
C GLU A 179 -4.72 -0.45 -21.42
N ARG A 180 -5.15 -1.68 -21.14
CA ARG A 180 -6.52 -2.16 -21.42
C ARG A 180 -7.49 -1.74 -20.33
#